data_02fc041fb80d00935d286ba9e56b1fd6
#
_entry.id   02fc041fb80d00935d286ba9e56b1fd6
#
_cell.length_a   1.000
_cell.length_b   1.000
_cell.length_c   1.000
_cell.angle_alpha   90.00
_cell.angle_beta   90.00
_cell.angle_gamma   90.00
#
_symmetry.space_group_name_H-M   'P 1'
#
loop_
_entity.id
_entity.type
_entity.pdbx_description
1 polymer ?
#
loop_
_entity_poly.entity_id
_entity_poly.type
_entity_poly.pdbx_seq_one_letter_code
_entity_poly.pdbx_strand_id
1 'polypeptide(L)'
;LWADAANDAKEFIDRYVGNGYDLCRIKTNGVLDPYLSYREAVRGYISEMLNVSSGSAAEMIFFRERVKASDIHYERTPKHFGLPSSVSASSSMAATQEMVDSYFMANGLKPINGYESDNKTPVINTVSGYEDNGFSSSDYLDPVTKRIFAPKGALKAWVGREPRFYADITFDGQKWLNESDGVVYTSLQYSGNSGRGVGNSNDYSKTGYIVRKSAPLAEWDVSDRICILIRLAQIYLDYAEALNESDPGNPDILVYLNLIRERAGIPQYGNGNGQIPVPADMRQAIRNERRVE
;
A
#
# COMPACT_ATOMS: atom_id res chain seq x y z
N LEU A 1 18.84 -24.25 -6.52
CA LEU A 1 17.88 -23.25 -7.01
C LEU A 1 17.53 -22.22 -5.95
N TRP A 2 16.93 -22.58 -4.78
CA TRP A 2 16.61 -21.61 -3.73
C TRP A 2 17.86 -21.00 -3.07
N ALA A 3 18.85 -21.80 -2.79
CA ALA A 3 20.13 -21.33 -2.25
C ALA A 3 20.87 -20.39 -3.23
N ASP A 4 20.81 -20.69 -4.53
CA ASP A 4 21.41 -19.81 -5.55
C ASP A 4 20.70 -18.46 -5.59
N ALA A 5 19.34 -18.47 -5.58
CA ALA A 5 18.54 -17.26 -5.53
C ALA A 5 18.81 -16.42 -4.26
N ALA A 6 18.99 -17.09 -3.10
CA ALA A 6 19.37 -16.40 -1.88
C ALA A 6 20.77 -15.76 -1.98
N ASN A 7 21.73 -16.47 -2.56
CA ASN A 7 23.09 -15.96 -2.76
C ASN A 7 23.11 -14.76 -3.72
N ASP A 8 22.40 -14.84 -4.85
CA ASP A 8 22.33 -13.76 -5.83
C ASP A 8 21.68 -12.49 -5.22
N ALA A 9 20.58 -12.67 -4.48
CA ALA A 9 19.92 -11.57 -3.80
C ALA A 9 20.82 -10.95 -2.71
N LYS A 10 21.54 -11.79 -1.94
CA LYS A 10 22.49 -11.33 -0.92
C LYS A 10 23.66 -10.57 -1.53
N GLU A 11 24.23 -11.07 -2.64
CA GLU A 11 25.30 -10.37 -3.34
C GLU A 11 24.85 -8.98 -3.81
N PHE A 12 23.63 -8.87 -4.37
CA PHE A 12 23.07 -7.57 -4.72
C PHE A 12 22.98 -6.64 -3.50
N ILE A 13 22.44 -7.16 -2.40
CA ILE A 13 22.25 -6.38 -1.17
C ILE A 13 23.59 -5.89 -0.63
N ASP A 14 24.58 -6.77 -0.49
CA ASP A 14 25.89 -6.44 0.08
C ASP A 14 26.68 -5.45 -0.77
N ARG A 15 26.48 -5.48 -2.09
CA ARG A 15 27.21 -4.62 -3.02
C ARG A 15 26.59 -3.23 -3.16
N TYR A 16 25.26 -3.13 -3.14
CA TYR A 16 24.57 -1.95 -3.61
C TYR A 16 23.73 -1.22 -2.56
N VAL A 17 23.29 -1.90 -1.49
CA VAL A 17 22.53 -1.23 -0.43
C VAL A 17 23.46 -0.34 0.40
N GLY A 18 23.05 0.90 0.63
CA GLY A 18 23.89 1.94 1.22
C GLY A 18 24.92 2.53 0.26
N ASN A 19 25.02 1.99 -0.97
CA ASN A 19 25.94 2.42 -2.02
C ASN A 19 25.17 2.60 -3.35
N GLY A 20 24.14 3.43 -3.35
CA GLY A 20 23.30 3.73 -4.51
C GLY A 20 21.84 3.32 -4.33
N TYR A 21 21.55 2.26 -3.57
CA TYR A 21 20.19 1.82 -3.27
C TYR A 21 19.92 1.82 -1.77
N ASP A 22 18.70 2.19 -1.39
CA ASP A 22 18.15 2.06 -0.04
C ASP A 22 16.62 2.01 -0.11
N LEU A 23 15.97 1.55 0.98
CA LEU A 23 14.52 1.69 1.10
C LEU A 23 14.14 3.18 1.18
N CYS A 24 13.06 3.54 0.50
CA CYS A 24 12.51 4.87 0.60
C CYS A 24 12.03 5.14 2.03
N ARG A 25 12.73 6.00 2.75
CA ARG A 25 12.43 6.40 4.13
C ARG A 25 12.33 7.92 4.24
N ILE A 26 11.10 8.42 4.16
CA ILE A 26 10.81 9.85 4.28
C ILE A 26 10.51 10.18 5.74
N LYS A 27 11.06 11.28 6.22
CA LYS A 27 10.80 11.79 7.58
C LYS A 27 9.99 13.07 7.51
N THR A 28 8.94 13.14 8.33
CA THR A 28 8.16 14.36 8.57
C THR A 28 8.44 14.83 9.99
N ASN A 29 8.92 16.05 10.14
CA ASN A 29 9.35 16.62 11.43
C ASN A 29 10.38 15.71 12.18
N GLY A 30 11.30 15.09 11.45
CA GLY A 30 12.34 14.22 12.01
C GLY A 30 11.89 12.79 12.33
N VAL A 31 10.61 12.46 12.22
CA VAL A 31 10.04 11.14 12.47
C VAL A 31 9.75 10.44 11.14
N LEU A 32 10.03 9.13 11.04
CA LEU A 32 9.68 8.33 9.87
C LEU A 32 8.18 8.47 9.58
N ASP A 33 7.84 8.82 8.34
CA ASP A 33 6.47 8.87 7.82
C ASP A 33 6.25 7.61 6.94
N PRO A 34 5.65 6.55 7.46
CA PRO A 34 5.48 5.31 6.72
C PRO A 34 4.56 5.45 5.51
N TYR A 35 3.51 6.27 5.63
CA TYR A 35 2.59 6.52 4.52
C TYR A 35 3.29 7.19 3.33
N LEU A 36 4.04 8.26 3.58
CA LEU A 36 4.81 8.93 2.53
C LEU A 36 5.93 8.04 2.00
N SER A 37 6.67 7.37 2.87
CA SER A 37 7.76 6.46 2.47
C SER A 37 7.29 5.40 1.50
N TYR A 38 6.19 4.72 1.81
CA TYR A 38 5.64 3.71 0.92
C TYR A 38 5.05 4.32 -0.36
N ARG A 39 4.23 5.37 -0.23
CA ARG A 39 3.60 6.01 -1.39
C ARG A 39 4.63 6.49 -2.41
N GLU A 40 5.71 7.12 -1.96
CA GLU A 40 6.77 7.59 -2.85
C GLU A 40 7.54 6.42 -3.47
N ALA A 41 7.80 5.34 -2.72
CA ALA A 41 8.47 4.13 -3.23
C ALA A 41 7.73 3.49 -4.41
N VAL A 42 6.39 3.59 -4.46
CA VAL A 42 5.56 2.95 -5.50
C VAL A 42 5.05 3.91 -6.57
N ARG A 43 5.28 5.21 -6.43
CA ARG A 43 4.67 6.24 -7.28
C ARG A 43 5.26 6.30 -8.69
N GLY A 44 6.56 6.19 -8.85
CA GLY A 44 7.25 6.13 -10.14
C GLY A 44 7.16 7.42 -10.98
N TYR A 45 7.80 8.51 -10.55
CA TYR A 45 7.96 9.73 -11.36
C TYR A 45 9.37 9.81 -11.95
N ILE A 46 9.49 10.23 -13.23
CA ILE A 46 10.78 10.42 -13.92
C ILE A 46 11.60 11.54 -13.26
N SER A 47 10.95 12.64 -12.89
CA SER A 47 11.59 13.79 -12.24
C SER A 47 12.29 13.44 -10.94
N GLU A 48 11.82 12.43 -10.24
CA GLU A 48 12.41 11.95 -8.99
C GLU A 48 13.63 11.06 -9.19
N MET A 49 13.73 10.42 -10.36
CA MET A 49 14.89 9.59 -10.70
C MET A 49 16.18 10.39 -10.89
N LEU A 50 16.06 11.65 -11.31
CA LEU A 50 17.19 12.55 -11.49
C LEU A 50 17.74 13.07 -10.14
N ASN A 51 17.02 12.82 -9.04
CA ASN A 51 17.40 13.22 -7.69
C ASN A 51 17.66 12.00 -6.81
N VAL A 52 18.77 11.33 -7.07
CA VAL A 52 19.17 10.03 -6.45
C VAL A 52 19.24 10.07 -4.92
N SER A 53 19.25 11.25 -4.33
CA SER A 53 19.34 11.44 -2.86
C SER A 53 17.98 11.45 -2.18
N SER A 54 16.87 11.39 -2.88
CA SER A 54 15.54 11.51 -2.29
C SER A 54 14.55 10.48 -2.79
N GLY A 55 13.95 9.77 -1.86
CA GLY A 55 12.68 9.12 -2.04
C GLY A 55 12.69 7.88 -2.92
N SER A 56 11.84 7.88 -3.92
CA SER A 56 11.53 6.72 -4.76
C SER A 56 12.71 6.24 -5.61
N ALA A 57 13.60 7.15 -6.03
CA ALA A 57 14.75 6.82 -6.88
C ALA A 57 15.72 5.84 -6.20
N ALA A 58 15.94 5.99 -4.88
CA ALA A 58 16.86 5.11 -4.15
C ALA A 58 16.38 3.64 -4.10
N GLU A 59 15.08 3.39 -4.22
CA GLU A 59 14.51 2.03 -4.17
C GLU A 59 14.32 1.39 -5.55
N MET A 60 14.29 2.18 -6.64
CA MET A 60 14.04 1.68 -7.99
C MET A 60 15.28 1.04 -8.62
N ILE A 61 15.20 -0.24 -8.96
CA ILE A 61 16.28 -1.00 -9.59
C ILE A 61 16.07 -1.13 -11.10
N PHE A 62 14.86 -1.51 -11.51
CA PHE A 62 14.53 -1.70 -12.91
C PHE A 62 13.14 -1.15 -13.21
N PHE A 63 13.02 -0.41 -14.29
CA PHE A 63 11.79 0.26 -14.69
C PHE A 63 11.72 0.43 -16.21
N ARG A 64 10.51 0.63 -16.68
CA ARG A 64 10.24 1.01 -18.07
C ARG A 64 9.91 2.49 -18.12
N GLU A 65 10.68 3.25 -18.88
CA GLU A 65 10.42 4.67 -19.14
C GLU A 65 9.24 4.88 -20.08
N ARG A 66 8.66 6.07 -20.01
CA ARG A 66 7.67 6.60 -20.97
C ARG A 66 6.51 5.63 -21.21
N VAL A 67 6.00 5.05 -20.15
CA VAL A 67 4.77 4.29 -20.24
C VAL A 67 3.64 5.29 -20.46
N LYS A 68 2.76 5.00 -21.42
CA LYS A 68 1.46 5.69 -21.49
C LYS A 68 0.63 5.25 -20.29
N ALA A 69 0.98 5.80 -19.13
CA ALA A 69 0.35 5.46 -17.86
C ALA A 69 -1.05 6.08 -17.72
N SER A 70 -1.44 6.95 -18.65
CA SER A 70 -2.73 7.61 -18.65
C SER A 70 -3.90 6.62 -18.52
N ASP A 71 -3.88 5.50 -19.23
CA ASP A 71 -4.96 4.53 -19.19
C ASP A 71 -5.11 3.92 -17.80
N ILE A 72 -3.98 3.49 -17.18
CA ILE A 72 -3.98 2.92 -15.83
C ILE A 72 -4.39 3.97 -14.78
N HIS A 73 -3.93 5.20 -14.94
CA HIS A 73 -4.28 6.28 -14.00
C HIS A 73 -5.72 6.74 -14.17
N TYR A 74 -6.24 6.72 -15.40
CA TYR A 74 -7.63 6.95 -15.69
C TYR A 74 -8.54 5.94 -14.96
N GLU A 75 -8.18 4.65 -15.00
CA GLU A 75 -8.90 3.59 -14.32
C GLU A 75 -8.86 3.67 -12.78
N ARG A 76 -7.74 4.17 -12.23
CA ARG A 76 -7.53 4.32 -10.78
C ARG A 76 -8.11 5.61 -10.21
N THR A 77 -8.36 6.61 -11.04
CA THR A 77 -8.93 7.88 -10.59
C THR A 77 -10.45 7.74 -10.46
N PRO A 78 -11.03 8.13 -9.33
CA PRO A 78 -12.48 8.12 -9.14
C PRO A 78 -13.21 8.99 -10.18
N LYS A 79 -14.45 8.67 -10.48
CA LYS A 79 -15.26 9.42 -11.45
C LYS A 79 -15.51 10.85 -11.02
N HIS A 80 -15.74 11.13 -9.77
CA HIS A 80 -16.09 12.43 -9.22
C HIS A 80 -17.00 13.25 -10.16
N PHE A 81 -18.20 12.73 -10.40
CA PHE A 81 -19.17 13.29 -11.32
C PHE A 81 -19.43 14.78 -11.06
N GLY A 82 -19.44 15.59 -12.11
CA GLY A 82 -19.62 17.04 -12.01
C GLY A 82 -18.36 17.84 -11.69
N LEU A 83 -17.21 17.17 -11.52
CA LEU A 83 -15.92 17.84 -11.30
C LEU A 83 -15.06 17.82 -12.58
N PRO A 84 -14.05 18.69 -12.69
CA PRO A 84 -13.12 18.75 -13.81
C PRO A 84 -12.39 17.42 -14.05
N SER A 85 -11.93 17.19 -15.29
CA SER A 85 -11.15 16.00 -15.68
C SER A 85 -9.86 15.84 -14.91
N SER A 86 -9.27 16.92 -14.42
CA SER A 86 -8.09 16.90 -13.54
C SER A 86 -8.25 16.00 -12.30
N VAL A 87 -9.46 15.90 -11.74
CA VAL A 87 -9.78 15.12 -10.54
C VAL A 87 -10.85 14.04 -10.80
N SER A 88 -11.27 13.83 -12.04
CA SER A 88 -12.37 12.93 -12.41
C SER A 88 -12.01 12.04 -13.58
N ALA A 89 -12.19 10.70 -13.42
CA ALA A 89 -11.94 9.73 -14.48
C ALA A 89 -12.95 8.56 -14.44
N SER A 90 -12.52 7.28 -14.35
CA SER A 90 -13.47 6.17 -14.60
C SER A 90 -13.82 5.29 -13.40
N SER A 91 -13.08 5.31 -12.31
CA SER A 91 -13.28 4.40 -11.16
C SER A 91 -13.22 2.89 -11.51
N SER A 92 -12.67 2.51 -12.66
CA SER A 92 -12.88 1.15 -13.19
C SER A 92 -11.93 0.11 -12.60
N MET A 93 -10.77 0.50 -12.06
CA MET A 93 -9.86 -0.43 -11.40
C MET A 93 -10.27 -0.64 -9.93
N ALA A 94 -11.13 -1.62 -9.70
CA ALA A 94 -11.66 -1.95 -8.39
C ALA A 94 -10.78 -2.99 -7.66
N ALA A 95 -10.58 -2.81 -6.36
CA ALA A 95 -9.95 -3.83 -5.51
C ALA A 95 -11.00 -4.85 -5.04
N THR A 96 -10.60 -6.11 -4.92
CA THR A 96 -11.44 -7.14 -4.30
C THR A 96 -11.45 -7.02 -2.78
N GLN A 97 -12.50 -7.52 -2.12
CA GLN A 97 -12.54 -7.57 -0.66
C GLN A 97 -11.36 -8.37 -0.09
N GLU A 98 -11.00 -9.49 -0.73
CA GLU A 98 -9.85 -10.31 -0.32
C GLU A 98 -8.53 -9.52 -0.35
N MET A 99 -8.34 -8.65 -1.36
CA MET A 99 -7.17 -7.76 -1.38
C MET A 99 -7.21 -6.75 -0.23
N VAL A 100 -8.36 -6.15 0.04
CA VAL A 100 -8.56 -5.24 1.18
C VAL A 100 -8.28 -5.93 2.51
N ASP A 101 -8.73 -7.16 2.69
CA ASP A 101 -8.51 -7.95 3.91
C ASP A 101 -7.05 -8.43 4.06
N SER A 102 -6.26 -8.36 2.99
CA SER A 102 -4.83 -8.72 3.04
C SER A 102 -3.98 -7.70 3.79
N TYR A 103 -4.36 -6.42 3.83
CA TYR A 103 -3.63 -5.38 4.57
C TYR A 103 -3.71 -5.63 6.06
N PHE A 104 -2.61 -5.35 6.77
CA PHE A 104 -2.55 -5.51 8.22
C PHE A 104 -3.31 -4.38 8.94
N MET A 105 -3.58 -4.61 10.21
CA MET A 105 -3.92 -3.56 11.16
C MET A 105 -2.64 -2.79 11.56
N ALA A 106 -2.80 -1.59 12.10
CA ALA A 106 -1.68 -0.76 12.56
C ALA A 106 -0.83 -1.43 13.64
N ASN A 107 -1.38 -2.40 14.37
CA ASN A 107 -0.66 -3.23 15.33
C ASN A 107 0.08 -4.42 14.68
N GLY A 108 0.12 -4.50 13.35
CA GLY A 108 0.87 -5.50 12.59
C GLY A 108 0.21 -6.88 12.51
N LEU A 109 -0.99 -7.05 13.06
CA LEU A 109 -1.76 -8.29 12.97
C LEU A 109 -2.68 -8.27 11.75
N LYS A 110 -3.01 -9.45 11.22
CA LYS A 110 -4.01 -9.57 10.15
C LYS A 110 -5.41 -9.30 10.69
N PRO A 111 -6.30 -8.63 9.94
CA PRO A 111 -7.67 -8.37 10.37
C PRO A 111 -8.50 -9.66 10.46
N ILE A 112 -8.23 -10.61 9.57
CA ILE A 112 -8.94 -11.89 9.50
C ILE A 112 -7.94 -13.05 9.43
N ASN A 113 -8.36 -14.22 9.89
CA ASN A 113 -7.59 -15.47 9.82
C ASN A 113 -7.90 -16.30 8.54
N GLY A 114 -8.76 -15.79 7.68
CA GLY A 114 -9.24 -16.42 6.46
C GLY A 114 -10.76 -16.26 6.32
N TYR A 115 -11.36 -17.16 5.57
CA TYR A 115 -12.81 -17.20 5.36
C TYR A 115 -13.37 -18.54 5.79
N GLU A 116 -14.65 -18.57 6.16
CA GLU A 116 -15.40 -19.78 6.41
C GLU A 116 -15.50 -20.66 5.14
N SER A 117 -16.08 -21.82 5.25
CA SER A 117 -16.24 -22.78 4.13
C SER A 117 -17.05 -22.23 2.95
N ASP A 118 -17.78 -21.16 3.12
CA ASP A 118 -18.51 -20.46 2.07
C ASP A 118 -17.63 -19.54 1.21
N ASN A 119 -16.35 -19.37 1.58
CA ASN A 119 -15.38 -18.46 0.96
C ASN A 119 -15.84 -16.98 0.91
N LYS A 120 -16.72 -16.57 1.80
CA LYS A 120 -17.29 -15.21 1.86
C LYS A 120 -17.29 -14.62 3.26
N THR A 121 -17.64 -15.42 4.27
CA THR A 121 -17.72 -14.97 5.66
C THR A 121 -16.32 -14.89 6.26
N PRO A 122 -15.82 -13.70 6.64
CA PRO A 122 -14.47 -13.58 7.21
C PRO A 122 -14.41 -14.17 8.62
N VAL A 123 -13.35 -14.89 8.91
CA VAL A 123 -13.00 -15.33 10.26
C VAL A 123 -12.20 -14.24 10.93
N ILE A 124 -12.86 -13.42 11.73
CA ILE A 124 -12.26 -12.24 12.37
C ILE A 124 -11.13 -12.65 13.31
N ASN A 125 -9.99 -11.98 13.19
CA ASN A 125 -8.91 -12.08 14.16
C ASN A 125 -9.20 -11.15 15.33
N THR A 126 -9.84 -11.66 16.37
CA THR A 126 -10.33 -10.85 17.49
C THR A 126 -9.24 -10.12 18.27
N VAL A 127 -7.98 -10.62 18.24
CA VAL A 127 -6.85 -9.96 18.91
C VAL A 127 -6.26 -8.80 18.10
N SER A 128 -6.66 -8.67 16.83
CA SER A 128 -6.20 -7.59 15.97
C SER A 128 -6.90 -6.25 16.21
N GLY A 129 -8.03 -6.27 16.91
CA GLY A 129 -8.88 -5.09 17.08
C GLY A 129 -9.69 -4.71 15.84
N TYR A 130 -9.72 -5.57 14.82
CA TYR A 130 -10.52 -5.35 13.63
C TYR A 130 -12.02 -5.53 13.90
N GLU A 131 -12.80 -4.60 13.38
CA GLU A 131 -14.27 -4.67 13.40
C GLU A 131 -14.79 -4.56 11.96
N ASP A 132 -15.54 -5.54 11.48
CA ASP A 132 -16.04 -5.62 10.10
C ASP A 132 -17.36 -4.86 9.86
N ASN A 133 -17.98 -4.34 10.93
CA ASN A 133 -19.26 -3.65 10.87
C ASN A 133 -19.31 -2.40 11.73
N GLY A 134 -20.32 -1.56 11.47
CA GLY A 134 -20.53 -0.31 12.18
C GLY A 134 -19.67 0.84 11.60
N PHE A 135 -19.87 2.03 12.17
CA PHE A 135 -19.24 3.26 11.69
C PHE A 135 -18.38 3.91 12.78
N SER A 136 -17.32 4.60 12.35
CA SER A 136 -16.45 5.34 13.24
C SER A 136 -17.16 6.56 13.82
N SER A 137 -16.98 6.78 15.13
CA SER A 137 -17.48 7.96 15.84
C SER A 137 -16.55 9.19 15.72
N SER A 138 -15.32 9.00 15.25
CA SER A 138 -14.29 10.03 15.11
C SER A 138 -13.41 9.78 13.91
N ASP A 139 -12.64 10.79 13.51
CA ASP A 139 -11.58 10.62 12.51
C ASP A 139 -10.49 9.68 13.04
N TYR A 140 -9.97 8.83 12.17
CA TYR A 140 -8.74 8.08 12.40
C TYR A 140 -7.58 8.81 11.72
N LEU A 141 -6.58 9.18 12.50
CA LEU A 141 -5.50 10.04 12.07
C LEU A 141 -4.19 9.29 11.89
N ASP A 142 -3.43 9.68 10.87
CA ASP A 142 -2.02 9.35 10.75
C ASP A 142 -1.28 9.76 12.03
N PRO A 143 -0.58 8.85 12.70
CA PRO A 143 0.09 9.16 13.95
C PRO A 143 1.20 10.21 13.80
N VAL A 144 1.81 10.32 12.61
CA VAL A 144 2.93 11.23 12.32
C VAL A 144 2.43 12.61 11.90
N THR A 145 1.63 12.67 10.86
CA THR A 145 1.25 13.94 10.21
C THR A 145 -0.12 14.48 10.62
N LYS A 146 -0.90 13.69 11.36
CA LYS A 146 -2.31 13.98 11.70
C LYS A 146 -3.23 14.10 10.49
N ARG A 147 -2.79 13.61 9.32
CA ARG A 147 -3.65 13.44 8.15
C ARG A 147 -4.81 12.51 8.49
N ILE A 148 -6.00 12.85 8.02
CA ILE A 148 -7.16 11.96 8.19
C ILE A 148 -6.97 10.74 7.26
N PHE A 149 -6.77 9.57 7.84
CA PHE A 149 -6.72 8.30 7.13
C PHE A 149 -8.13 7.75 6.86
N ALA A 150 -9.01 7.79 7.86
CA ALA A 150 -10.41 7.47 7.68
C ALA A 150 -11.26 8.53 8.41
N PRO A 151 -12.23 9.17 7.75
CA PRO A 151 -13.04 10.21 8.36
C PRO A 151 -14.06 9.63 9.35
N LYS A 152 -14.55 10.45 10.25
CA LYS A 152 -15.74 10.15 11.04
C LYS A 152 -16.88 9.68 10.13
N GLY A 153 -17.56 8.61 10.51
CA GLY A 153 -18.61 7.98 9.70
C GLY A 153 -18.09 6.94 8.70
N ALA A 154 -16.77 6.75 8.57
CA ALA A 154 -16.22 5.64 7.80
C ALA A 154 -16.56 4.29 8.44
N LEU A 155 -16.67 3.23 7.64
CA LEU A 155 -16.83 1.87 8.16
C LEU A 155 -15.67 1.53 9.09
N LYS A 156 -15.94 0.87 10.21
CA LYS A 156 -14.92 0.45 11.17
C LYS A 156 -13.88 -0.48 10.54
N ALA A 157 -14.27 -1.25 9.52
CA ALA A 157 -13.37 -2.08 8.73
C ALA A 157 -12.19 -1.33 8.09
N TRP A 158 -12.31 -0.01 7.92
CA TRP A 158 -11.27 0.85 7.34
C TRP A 158 -10.45 1.61 8.39
N VAL A 159 -10.82 1.48 9.65
CA VAL A 159 -10.18 2.20 10.77
C VAL A 159 -9.06 1.34 11.36
N GLY A 160 -7.96 1.97 11.78
CA GLY A 160 -6.86 1.26 12.43
C GLY A 160 -6.06 0.34 11.51
N ARG A 161 -6.16 0.52 10.19
CA ARG A 161 -5.36 -0.22 9.21
C ARG A 161 -3.94 0.37 9.10
N GLU A 162 -3.04 -0.40 8.55
CA GLU A 162 -1.67 0.03 8.28
C GLU A 162 -1.60 1.17 7.23
N PRO A 163 -0.53 1.98 7.21
CA PRO A 163 -0.39 3.10 6.27
C PRO A 163 -0.50 2.73 4.79
N ARG A 164 -0.01 1.53 4.38
CA ARG A 164 -0.10 1.06 2.99
C ARG A 164 -1.54 0.91 2.51
N PHE A 165 -2.46 0.49 3.38
CA PHE A 165 -3.89 0.44 3.05
C PHE A 165 -4.41 1.79 2.57
N TYR A 166 -4.10 2.86 3.31
CA TYR A 166 -4.55 4.21 2.96
C TYR A 166 -3.82 4.80 1.75
N ALA A 167 -2.64 4.27 1.40
CA ALA A 167 -1.92 4.64 0.20
C ALA A 167 -2.43 3.93 -1.07
N ASP A 168 -2.98 2.72 -0.93
CA ASP A 168 -3.30 1.83 -2.04
C ASP A 168 -4.79 1.71 -2.36
N ILE A 169 -5.67 1.99 -1.40
CA ILE A 169 -7.11 1.77 -1.52
C ILE A 169 -7.87 3.07 -1.30
N THR A 170 -8.73 3.41 -2.25
CA THR A 170 -9.78 4.42 -2.08
C THR A 170 -11.08 3.74 -1.68
N PHE A 171 -11.69 4.22 -0.61
CA PHE A 171 -12.96 3.79 -0.06
C PHE A 171 -13.90 4.99 0.14
N ASP A 172 -15.16 4.75 0.48
CA ASP A 172 -16.16 5.80 0.67
C ASP A 172 -15.77 6.82 1.74
N GLY A 173 -15.87 8.09 1.41
CA GLY A 173 -15.52 9.21 2.29
C GLY A 173 -14.03 9.57 2.32
N GLN A 174 -13.14 8.84 1.63
CA GLN A 174 -11.72 9.16 1.64
C GLN A 174 -11.40 10.38 0.76
N LYS A 175 -10.49 11.23 1.26
CA LYS A 175 -9.96 12.38 0.51
C LYS A 175 -9.17 11.92 -0.70
N TRP A 176 -9.44 12.51 -1.86
CA TRP A 176 -8.67 12.24 -3.08
C TRP A 176 -7.28 12.90 -3.03
N LEU A 177 -6.37 12.40 -3.86
CA LEU A 177 -4.95 12.78 -3.83
C LEU A 177 -4.67 14.13 -4.50
N ASN A 178 -5.32 14.38 -5.66
CA ASN A 178 -5.14 15.62 -6.40
C ASN A 178 -6.06 16.71 -5.81
N GLU A 179 -5.46 17.81 -5.41
CA GLU A 179 -6.13 18.97 -4.82
C GLU A 179 -6.04 20.21 -5.70
N SER A 180 -5.64 20.09 -6.98
CA SER A 180 -5.49 21.23 -7.89
C SER A 180 -6.78 22.04 -8.07
N ASP A 181 -7.91 21.38 -8.00
CA ASP A 181 -9.25 21.98 -8.09
C ASP A 181 -9.99 21.98 -6.73
N GLY A 182 -9.23 21.99 -5.65
CA GLY A 182 -9.74 21.95 -4.28
C GLY A 182 -9.79 20.57 -3.67
N VAL A 183 -10.22 20.51 -2.41
CA VAL A 183 -10.32 19.25 -1.66
C VAL A 183 -11.55 18.47 -2.09
N VAL A 184 -11.34 17.25 -2.58
CA VAL A 184 -12.41 16.33 -3.00
C VAL A 184 -12.45 15.12 -2.08
N TYR A 185 -13.62 14.79 -1.57
CA TYR A 185 -13.88 13.53 -0.87
C TYR A 185 -14.65 12.59 -1.82
N THR A 186 -14.12 11.38 -1.99
CA THR A 186 -14.71 10.36 -2.86
C THR A 186 -15.92 9.73 -2.17
N SER A 187 -17.10 9.86 -2.73
CA SER A 187 -18.29 9.14 -2.22
C SER A 187 -18.70 8.05 -3.21
N LEU A 188 -18.56 6.80 -2.77
CA LEU A 188 -18.89 5.58 -3.53
C LEU A 188 -20.32 5.11 -3.27
N GLN A 189 -21.09 5.81 -2.44
CA GLN A 189 -22.51 5.53 -2.20
C GLN A 189 -23.31 5.71 -3.49
N TYR A 190 -24.47 5.07 -3.59
CA TYR A 190 -25.27 5.07 -4.81
C TYR A 190 -25.47 6.46 -5.44
N SER A 191 -25.78 7.47 -4.64
CA SER A 191 -25.97 8.87 -5.06
C SER A 191 -24.74 9.77 -4.83
N GLY A 192 -23.61 9.20 -4.41
CA GLY A 192 -22.37 9.93 -4.20
C GLY A 192 -21.69 10.32 -5.52
N ASN A 193 -20.70 11.22 -5.45
CA ASN A 193 -20.00 11.75 -6.64
C ASN A 193 -19.25 10.68 -7.46
N SER A 194 -19.01 9.50 -6.91
CA SER A 194 -18.43 8.33 -7.59
C SER A 194 -19.37 7.12 -7.56
N GLY A 195 -20.63 7.33 -7.26
CA GLY A 195 -21.63 6.29 -7.09
C GLY A 195 -22.26 5.84 -8.41
N ARG A 196 -22.91 4.66 -8.38
CA ARG A 196 -23.59 4.08 -9.53
C ARG A 196 -24.77 4.91 -10.02
N GLY A 197 -25.45 5.65 -9.14
CA GLY A 197 -26.69 6.38 -9.45
C GLY A 197 -26.46 7.73 -10.13
N VAL A 198 -25.20 8.19 -10.29
CA VAL A 198 -24.91 9.49 -10.89
C VAL A 198 -24.40 9.35 -12.33
N GLY A 199 -24.82 10.24 -13.20
CA GLY A 199 -24.25 10.43 -14.54
C GLY A 199 -24.54 9.38 -15.59
N ASN A 200 -25.43 8.42 -15.39
CA ASN A 200 -25.75 7.35 -16.35
C ASN A 200 -24.51 6.68 -16.97
N SER A 201 -23.44 6.54 -16.19
CA SER A 201 -22.14 6.02 -16.61
C SER A 201 -21.89 4.65 -16.00
N ASN A 202 -21.05 3.85 -16.66
CA ASN A 202 -20.47 2.63 -16.07
C ASN A 202 -19.21 2.91 -15.24
N ASP A 203 -18.84 4.18 -15.10
CA ASP A 203 -17.64 4.66 -14.41
C ASP A 203 -17.85 4.73 -12.90
N TYR A 204 -18.04 3.58 -12.27
CA TYR A 204 -18.15 3.44 -10.82
C TYR A 204 -17.44 2.17 -10.36
N SER A 205 -17.00 2.13 -9.11
CA SER A 205 -16.41 0.93 -8.53
C SER A 205 -17.42 -0.22 -8.47
N LYS A 206 -17.01 -1.41 -8.92
CA LYS A 206 -17.86 -2.61 -8.89
C LYS A 206 -17.81 -3.34 -7.53
N THR A 207 -16.89 -2.96 -6.65
CA THR A 207 -16.67 -3.62 -5.34
C THR A 207 -16.83 -2.70 -4.15
N GLY A 208 -17.00 -1.38 -4.37
CA GLY A 208 -16.96 -0.38 -3.31
C GLY A 208 -15.54 0.10 -2.95
N TYR A 209 -14.52 -0.35 -3.69
CA TYR A 209 -13.12 0.07 -3.55
C TYR A 209 -12.54 0.45 -4.90
N ILE A 210 -11.60 1.39 -4.93
CA ILE A 210 -10.81 1.73 -6.11
C ILE A 210 -9.34 1.58 -5.76
N VAL A 211 -8.55 0.97 -6.66
CA VAL A 211 -7.10 0.89 -6.50
C VAL A 211 -6.51 2.28 -6.65
N ARG A 212 -5.72 2.69 -5.64
CA ARG A 212 -5.08 4.01 -5.63
C ARG A 212 -3.55 3.91 -5.58
N LYS A 213 -3.00 2.70 -5.46
CA LYS A 213 -1.56 2.44 -5.51
C LYS A 213 -0.96 3.07 -6.75
N SER A 214 0.11 3.84 -6.59
CA SER A 214 0.77 4.65 -7.62
C SER A 214 -0.14 5.66 -8.38
N ALA A 215 -1.33 5.97 -7.88
CA ALA A 215 -2.16 7.03 -8.46
C ALA A 215 -1.45 8.39 -8.40
N PRO A 216 -1.64 9.28 -9.40
CA PRO A 216 -0.99 10.58 -9.43
C PRO A 216 -1.48 11.52 -8.34
N LEU A 217 -0.59 12.44 -7.92
CA LEU A 217 -0.96 13.59 -7.09
C LEU A 217 -1.42 14.79 -7.94
N ALA A 218 -1.33 14.65 -9.26
CA ALA A 218 -1.77 15.61 -10.27
C ALA A 218 -2.87 14.97 -11.12
N GLU A 219 -3.11 15.50 -12.31
CA GLU A 219 -4.06 14.94 -13.27
C GLU A 219 -3.67 13.50 -13.67
N TRP A 220 -4.66 12.70 -14.04
CA TRP A 220 -4.44 11.30 -14.40
C TRP A 220 -3.66 11.11 -15.72
N ASP A 221 -3.65 12.09 -16.61
CA ASP A 221 -3.01 12.04 -17.93
C ASP A 221 -1.57 12.59 -17.94
N VAL A 222 -0.98 12.87 -16.78
CA VAL A 222 0.42 13.31 -16.70
C VAL A 222 1.37 12.29 -17.34
N SER A 223 2.30 12.79 -18.14
CA SER A 223 3.23 11.98 -18.94
C SER A 223 4.54 11.64 -18.23
N ASP A 224 4.83 12.29 -17.11
CA ASP A 224 6.06 12.07 -16.33
C ASP A 224 5.96 10.81 -15.45
N ARG A 225 5.84 9.64 -16.12
CA ARG A 225 5.63 8.36 -15.43
C ARG A 225 6.53 7.28 -15.95
N ILE A 226 6.92 6.42 -15.03
CA ILE A 226 7.62 5.17 -15.31
C ILE A 226 6.82 4.01 -14.72
N CYS A 227 6.98 2.83 -15.31
CA CYS A 227 6.50 1.58 -14.73
C CYS A 227 7.65 0.93 -13.96
N ILE A 228 7.56 0.91 -12.65
CA ILE A 228 8.52 0.21 -11.78
C ILE A 228 8.32 -1.29 -11.97
N LEU A 229 9.37 -2.01 -12.35
CA LEU A 229 9.37 -3.45 -12.54
C LEU A 229 10.04 -4.17 -11.38
N ILE A 230 11.17 -3.63 -10.89
CA ILE A 230 11.90 -4.18 -9.75
C ILE A 230 12.31 -3.03 -8.83
N ARG A 231 12.07 -3.17 -7.55
CA ARG A 231 12.54 -2.27 -6.51
C ARG A 231 13.15 -3.03 -5.33
N LEU A 232 13.94 -2.36 -4.51
CA LEU A 232 14.71 -2.98 -3.44
C LEU A 232 13.87 -3.78 -2.44
N ALA A 233 12.67 -3.29 -2.11
CA ALA A 233 11.75 -4.04 -1.23
C ALA A 233 11.43 -5.44 -1.77
N GLN A 234 11.31 -5.59 -3.11
CA GLN A 234 11.14 -6.91 -3.74
C GLN A 234 12.38 -7.78 -3.52
N ILE A 235 13.58 -7.25 -3.70
CA ILE A 235 14.83 -8.01 -3.49
C ILE A 235 14.92 -8.51 -2.03
N TYR A 236 14.54 -7.69 -1.06
CA TYR A 236 14.51 -8.11 0.35
C TYR A 236 13.53 -9.26 0.59
N LEU A 237 12.35 -9.19 -0.01
CA LEU A 237 11.36 -10.26 0.11
C LEU A 237 11.76 -11.52 -0.66
N ASP A 238 12.39 -11.38 -1.84
CA ASP A 238 12.94 -12.49 -2.60
C ASP A 238 14.05 -13.21 -1.82
N TYR A 239 14.94 -12.45 -1.18
CA TYR A 239 15.98 -12.99 -0.32
C TYR A 239 15.41 -13.74 0.89
N ALA A 240 14.46 -13.10 1.61
CA ALA A 240 13.83 -13.72 2.76
C ALA A 240 13.06 -15.01 2.38
N GLU A 241 12.37 -15.02 1.23
CA GLU A 241 11.66 -16.22 0.74
C GLU A 241 12.65 -17.31 0.35
N ALA A 242 13.70 -16.98 -0.43
CA ALA A 242 14.70 -17.95 -0.85
C ALA A 242 15.45 -18.57 0.33
N LEU A 243 15.80 -17.78 1.35
CA LEU A 243 16.37 -18.29 2.60
C LEU A 243 15.41 -19.20 3.35
N ASN A 244 14.14 -18.80 3.48
CA ASN A 244 13.16 -19.63 4.18
C ASN A 244 12.95 -21.00 3.52
N GLU A 245 13.15 -21.12 2.21
CA GLU A 245 13.05 -22.38 1.48
C GLU A 245 14.36 -23.20 1.49
N SER A 246 15.53 -22.56 1.63
CA SER A 246 16.84 -23.23 1.57
C SER A 246 17.50 -23.43 2.93
N ASP A 247 17.31 -22.51 3.87
CA ASP A 247 17.90 -22.51 5.21
C ASP A 247 16.88 -21.96 6.23
N PRO A 248 15.78 -22.69 6.50
CA PRO A 248 14.74 -22.27 7.43
C PRO A 248 15.31 -21.97 8.83
N GLY A 249 14.96 -20.81 9.36
CA GLY A 249 15.48 -20.35 10.67
C GLY A 249 16.71 -19.46 10.57
N ASN A 250 17.23 -19.20 9.38
CA ASN A 250 18.28 -18.21 9.18
C ASN A 250 17.82 -16.83 9.71
N PRO A 251 18.62 -16.16 10.57
CA PRO A 251 18.22 -14.89 11.19
C PRO A 251 17.97 -13.76 10.19
N ASP A 252 18.61 -13.78 9.03
CA ASP A 252 18.44 -12.78 7.98
C ASP A 252 17.00 -12.74 7.46
N ILE A 253 16.25 -13.85 7.52
CA ILE A 253 14.84 -13.88 7.14
C ILE A 253 14.05 -12.80 7.91
N LEU A 254 14.21 -12.76 9.22
CA LEU A 254 13.55 -11.76 10.07
C LEU A 254 14.13 -10.36 9.87
N VAL A 255 15.43 -10.23 9.66
CA VAL A 255 16.07 -8.93 9.43
C VAL A 255 15.41 -8.24 8.23
N TYR A 256 15.39 -8.89 7.07
CA TYR A 256 14.91 -8.26 5.85
C TYR A 256 13.39 -8.11 5.82
N LEU A 257 12.65 -9.05 6.39
CA LEU A 257 11.19 -8.92 6.56
C LEU A 257 10.85 -7.74 7.49
N ASN A 258 11.59 -7.57 8.56
CA ASN A 258 11.38 -6.48 9.52
C ASN A 258 11.75 -5.10 8.98
N LEU A 259 12.71 -4.99 8.06
CA LEU A 259 13.01 -3.73 7.38
C LEU A 259 11.79 -3.23 6.57
N ILE A 260 11.06 -4.13 5.93
CA ILE A 260 9.82 -3.80 5.21
C ILE A 260 8.73 -3.37 6.20
N ARG A 261 8.55 -4.11 7.29
CA ARG A 261 7.54 -3.81 8.32
C ARG A 261 7.81 -2.47 9.03
N GLU A 262 9.07 -2.18 9.33
CA GLU A 262 9.50 -0.88 9.86
C GLU A 262 9.11 0.26 8.91
N ARG A 263 9.48 0.16 7.62
CA ARG A 263 9.14 1.16 6.62
C ARG A 263 7.61 1.30 6.46
N ALA A 264 6.86 0.21 6.58
CA ALA A 264 5.40 0.20 6.54
C ALA A 264 4.75 0.80 7.79
N GLY A 265 5.50 1.03 8.87
CA GLY A 265 5.01 1.60 10.12
C GLY A 265 4.19 0.63 10.95
N ILE A 266 4.47 -0.66 10.84
CA ILE A 266 3.85 -1.71 11.66
C ILE A 266 4.90 -2.42 12.53
N PRO A 267 4.48 -3.00 13.68
CA PRO A 267 5.38 -3.74 14.55
C PRO A 267 6.19 -4.81 13.82
N GLN A 268 7.48 -4.84 14.11
CA GLN A 268 8.38 -5.89 13.64
C GLN A 268 8.09 -7.21 14.36
N TYR A 269 8.47 -8.31 13.76
CA TYR A 269 8.44 -9.62 14.40
C TYR A 269 9.62 -9.79 15.37
N GLY A 270 9.38 -10.31 16.56
CA GLY A 270 10.40 -10.57 17.56
C GLY A 270 9.84 -10.62 18.98
N ASN A 271 10.74 -10.52 19.97
CA ASN A 271 10.38 -10.56 21.39
C ASN A 271 10.74 -9.24 22.13
N GLY A 272 11.11 -8.20 21.39
CA GLY A 272 11.43 -6.88 21.95
C GLY A 272 10.21 -6.04 22.24
N ASN A 273 10.42 -4.93 22.92
CA ASN A 273 9.34 -3.98 23.20
C ASN A 273 8.78 -3.42 21.89
N GLY A 274 7.46 -3.41 21.75
CA GLY A 274 6.77 -2.95 20.54
C GLY A 274 6.81 -3.92 19.35
N GLN A 275 7.40 -5.11 19.53
CA GLN A 275 7.37 -6.19 18.53
C GLN A 275 6.19 -7.13 18.77
N ILE A 276 5.85 -7.88 17.74
CA ILE A 276 4.84 -8.95 17.81
C ILE A 276 5.52 -10.32 17.64
N PRO A 277 4.93 -11.40 18.15
CA PRO A 277 5.52 -12.72 18.07
C PRO A 277 5.88 -13.13 16.65
N VAL A 278 7.02 -13.82 16.52
CA VAL A 278 7.45 -14.41 15.25
C VAL A 278 6.41 -15.45 14.81
N PRO A 279 5.89 -15.36 13.58
CA PRO A 279 4.90 -16.32 13.08
C PRO A 279 5.47 -17.75 13.01
N ALA A 280 4.66 -18.74 13.38
CA ALA A 280 5.02 -20.15 13.24
C ALA A 280 5.17 -20.57 11.77
N ASP A 281 4.33 -20.02 10.88
CA ASP A 281 4.43 -20.19 9.42
C ASP A 281 5.10 -18.98 8.79
N MET A 282 6.43 -19.01 8.72
CA MET A 282 7.23 -17.93 8.15
C MET A 282 7.01 -17.79 6.64
N ARG A 283 6.79 -18.89 5.91
CA ARG A 283 6.48 -18.85 4.48
C ARG A 283 5.22 -18.03 4.22
N GLN A 284 4.17 -18.28 4.99
CA GLN A 284 2.93 -17.52 4.85
C GLN A 284 3.10 -16.05 5.30
N ALA A 285 3.91 -15.80 6.30
CA ALA A 285 4.22 -14.43 6.75
C ALA A 285 4.91 -13.60 5.66
N ILE A 286 5.93 -14.17 4.99
CA ILE A 286 6.63 -13.53 3.87
C ILE A 286 5.66 -13.29 2.70
N ARG A 287 4.83 -14.25 2.35
CA ARG A 287 3.83 -14.11 1.28
C ARG A 287 2.78 -13.05 1.59
N ASN A 288 2.34 -12.97 2.84
CA ASN A 288 1.41 -11.92 3.28
C ASN A 288 2.04 -10.54 3.15
N GLU A 289 3.30 -10.37 3.56
CA GLU A 289 4.01 -9.11 3.43
C GLU A 289 4.21 -8.72 1.96
N ARG A 290 4.63 -9.68 1.12
CA ARG A 290 4.78 -9.48 -0.33
C ARG A 290 3.47 -9.05 -1.00
N ARG A 291 2.33 -9.60 -0.55
CA ARG A 291 1.02 -9.31 -1.13
C ARG A 291 0.61 -7.86 -0.99
N VAL A 292 0.97 -7.22 0.12
CA VAL A 292 0.57 -5.84 0.43
C VAL A 292 1.67 -4.83 0.08
N GLU A 293 2.92 -5.29 -0.10
CA GLU A 293 4.06 -4.50 -0.53
C GLU A 293 4.05 -4.28 -2.04
#